data_a67ac8686d8200c5f5747b4188eb4d2b
#
_entry.id   a67ac8686d8200c5f5747b4188eb4d2b
#
_cell.length_a   1.000
_cell.length_b   1.000
_cell.length_c   1.000
_cell.angle_alpha   90.00
_cell.angle_beta   90.00
_cell.angle_gamma   90.00
#
_symmetry.space_group_name_H-M   'P 1'
#
loop_
_entity.id
_entity.type
_entity.pdbx_description
1 polymer ?
#
loop_
_entity_poly.entity_id
_entity_poly.type
_entity_poly.pdbx_seq_one_letter_code
_entity_poly.pdbx_strand_id
1 'polypeptide(L)'
;MLMFKFFFLLFSFLFSFNSYSYWQQRVEYKISIDFDHKNHQFLGEQNLKYFNNSKDTINKVYFHLYFNAFQPGSMMDVRSRSLPDPDRRVMDRISKLSKNEIGFHQIKKIEQDGKSLIHHTQGTVLEVELAYPLMPNQSTDFYLEYLSQVPVQIRRSGRNSKEGIDYSMAQWFPKIAEYDENGWHANPYIAREFYAPWGDFDVSISINKDYIVAATGILESKKKVNNKNIWNFKAKDVHDFVWAADPDYVHDILKVDSENLELHFYYQKTNDEMVSNWKRLQDDTADAFRYINKKFGKYPYTKYSVIQGGDGGMEYPMATLITGERSYPSLLSVTVHEVLHSWYQMLLGTNESYLAWMDEGFTSFAQNITFNNEFNDIYKLDSKNPLEGSYNRYYNFIKTGLEEPLSTHSDHFSTNQAYGVGSYTKGAIFLMQLGYIIGEEKLYSGLRRYYNEWKFKHPDEYDFLRIMEKETDIELDWYMDYWVKTTHQIDYSLEVFEKDKSTVSININRIGK
;
A
#
# COMPACT_ATOMS: atom_id res chain seq x y z
N MET A 1 -45.63 -60.38 33.04
CA MET A 1 -44.95 -60.06 31.75
C MET A 1 -44.82 -58.54 31.67
N LEU A 2 -43.71 -58.01 32.26
CA LEU A 2 -43.47 -56.56 32.30
C LEU A 2 -42.70 -56.16 31.04
N MET A 3 -43.25 -55.25 30.26
CA MET A 3 -42.56 -54.55 29.15
C MET A 3 -41.82 -53.34 29.72
N PHE A 4 -40.49 -53.38 29.70
CA PHE A 4 -39.65 -52.22 29.93
C PHE A 4 -39.61 -51.37 28.68
N LYS A 5 -40.09 -50.12 28.73
CA LYS A 5 -39.90 -49.11 27.69
C LYS A 5 -38.59 -48.35 28.03
N PHE A 6 -37.57 -48.55 27.22
CA PHE A 6 -36.36 -47.72 27.22
C PHE A 6 -36.63 -46.40 26.52
N PHE A 7 -36.57 -45.29 27.25
CA PHE A 7 -36.60 -43.95 26.69
C PHE A 7 -35.14 -43.54 26.43
N PHE A 8 -34.76 -43.45 25.15
CA PHE A 8 -33.47 -42.88 24.74
C PHE A 8 -33.63 -41.36 24.69
N LEU A 9 -33.09 -40.64 25.67
CA LEU A 9 -32.93 -39.20 25.63
C LEU A 9 -31.71 -38.88 24.73
N LEU A 10 -31.94 -38.42 23.52
CA LEU A 10 -30.91 -37.84 22.67
C LEU A 10 -30.59 -36.44 23.19
N PHE A 11 -29.50 -36.30 23.91
CA PHE A 11 -28.91 -35.01 24.27
C PHE A 11 -28.18 -34.52 23.03
N SER A 12 -28.83 -33.68 22.18
CA SER A 12 -28.18 -32.94 21.14
C SER A 12 -27.35 -31.81 21.80
N PHE A 13 -26.07 -32.03 21.96
CA PHE A 13 -25.12 -30.97 22.21
C PHE A 13 -25.06 -30.09 20.97
N LEU A 14 -25.80 -28.98 20.99
CA LEU A 14 -25.58 -27.87 20.07
C LEU A 14 -24.22 -27.27 20.43
N PHE A 15 -23.16 -27.78 19.80
CA PHE A 15 -21.93 -27.04 19.70
C PHE A 15 -22.23 -25.81 18.84
N SER A 16 -22.46 -24.67 19.49
CA SER A 16 -22.37 -23.38 18.83
C SER A 16 -20.90 -23.24 18.39
N PHE A 17 -20.60 -23.62 17.17
CA PHE A 17 -19.39 -23.14 16.52
C PHE A 17 -19.58 -21.62 16.42
N ASN A 18 -18.93 -20.88 17.31
CA ASN A 18 -18.66 -19.48 17.06
C ASN A 18 -17.76 -19.47 15.82
N SER A 19 -18.35 -19.43 14.63
CA SER A 19 -17.62 -19.04 13.44
C SER A 19 -17.15 -17.62 13.72
N TYR A 20 -15.86 -17.42 13.90
CA TYR A 20 -15.27 -16.09 13.87
C TYR A 20 -15.60 -15.52 12.48
N SER A 21 -16.65 -14.69 12.42
CA SER A 21 -16.96 -13.96 11.22
C SER A 21 -15.94 -12.86 11.07
N TYR A 22 -15.25 -12.79 9.92
CA TYR A 22 -14.40 -11.67 9.57
C TYR A 22 -15.17 -10.35 9.73
N TRP A 23 -14.54 -9.37 10.31
CA TRP A 23 -15.04 -8.00 10.43
C TRP A 23 -13.91 -7.01 10.12
N GLN A 24 -14.25 -5.84 9.70
CA GLN A 24 -13.35 -4.70 9.53
C GLN A 24 -14.13 -3.42 9.75
N GLN A 25 -13.46 -2.36 10.14
CA GLN A 25 -14.08 -1.04 10.28
C GLN A 25 -14.44 -0.47 8.91
N ARG A 26 -15.34 0.51 8.92
CA ARG A 26 -15.71 1.26 7.71
C ARG A 26 -15.79 2.75 8.02
N VAL A 27 -15.47 3.56 7.03
CA VAL A 27 -15.52 5.03 7.11
C VAL A 27 -16.27 5.63 5.92
N GLU A 28 -16.86 6.79 6.15
CA GLU A 28 -17.34 7.68 5.10
C GLU A 28 -16.76 9.08 5.36
N TYR A 29 -15.90 9.53 4.46
CA TYR A 29 -15.27 10.84 4.54
C TYR A 29 -15.97 11.84 3.62
N LYS A 30 -16.27 13.01 4.18
CA LYS A 30 -16.59 14.21 3.39
C LYS A 30 -15.62 15.30 3.81
N ILE A 31 -14.69 15.64 2.92
CA ILE A 31 -13.60 16.59 3.19
C ILE A 31 -13.72 17.77 2.24
N SER A 32 -13.60 18.98 2.77
CA SER A 32 -13.44 20.19 1.97
C SER A 32 -12.21 20.96 2.41
N ILE A 33 -11.42 21.43 1.44
CA ILE A 33 -10.26 22.26 1.72
C ILE A 33 -10.32 23.56 0.92
N ASP A 34 -9.89 24.65 1.57
CA ASP A 34 -9.63 25.93 0.92
C ASP A 34 -8.12 26.19 0.90
N PHE A 35 -7.52 26.01 -0.27
CA PHE A 35 -6.08 26.01 -0.46
C PHE A 35 -5.55 27.42 -0.79
N ASP A 36 -4.59 27.88 0.03
CA ASP A 36 -3.81 29.08 -0.20
C ASP A 36 -2.43 28.71 -0.77
N HIS A 37 -2.30 28.78 -2.10
CA HIS A 37 -1.05 28.44 -2.80
C HIS A 37 0.08 29.46 -2.56
N LYS A 38 -0.20 30.64 -2.03
CA LYS A 38 0.82 31.65 -1.71
C LYS A 38 1.53 31.36 -0.40
N ASN A 39 0.78 30.87 0.58
CA ASN A 39 1.29 30.50 1.90
C ASN A 39 1.53 29.00 2.03
N HIS A 40 1.18 28.21 0.99
CA HIS A 40 1.27 26.75 0.98
C HIS A 40 0.53 26.10 2.16
N GLN A 41 -0.62 26.65 2.50
CA GLN A 41 -1.47 26.21 3.59
C GLN A 41 -2.89 25.99 3.12
N PHE A 42 -3.65 25.23 3.87
CA PHE A 42 -5.09 25.09 3.64
C PHE A 42 -5.85 24.95 4.96
N LEU A 43 -7.05 25.48 4.96
CA LEU A 43 -8.07 25.19 5.97
C LEU A 43 -8.85 23.96 5.48
N GLY A 44 -8.97 22.98 6.36
CA GLY A 44 -9.73 21.76 6.10
C GLY A 44 -10.90 21.62 7.04
N GLU A 45 -12.04 21.23 6.48
CA GLU A 45 -13.22 20.77 7.21
C GLU A 45 -13.47 19.31 6.82
N GLN A 46 -13.63 18.44 7.80
CA GLN A 46 -13.80 17.01 7.60
C GLN A 46 -14.96 16.50 8.44
N ASN A 47 -15.95 15.92 7.76
CA ASN A 47 -16.97 15.08 8.38
C ASN A 47 -16.58 13.62 8.13
N LEU A 48 -16.45 12.85 9.18
CA LEU A 48 -16.10 11.43 9.15
C LEU A 48 -17.17 10.65 9.89
N LYS A 49 -17.92 9.81 9.18
CA LYS A 49 -18.73 8.78 9.80
C LYS A 49 -17.91 7.52 9.98
N TYR A 50 -17.81 7.04 11.22
CA TYR A 50 -17.06 5.85 11.59
C TYR A 50 -18.01 4.77 12.08
N PHE A 51 -17.86 3.55 11.53
CA PHE A 51 -18.68 2.38 11.86
C PHE A 51 -17.84 1.41 12.68
N ASN A 52 -18.28 1.13 13.91
CA ASN A 52 -17.65 0.12 14.75
C ASN A 52 -18.26 -1.25 14.45
N ASN A 53 -17.62 -2.01 13.57
CA ASN A 53 -18.03 -3.37 13.23
C ASN A 53 -17.38 -4.43 14.12
N SER A 54 -16.56 -4.02 15.11
CA SER A 54 -15.94 -4.92 16.06
C SER A 54 -16.93 -5.37 17.14
N LYS A 55 -16.47 -6.30 17.99
CA LYS A 55 -17.20 -6.74 19.18
C LYS A 55 -16.92 -5.86 20.42
N ASP A 56 -16.00 -4.90 20.28
CA ASP A 56 -15.50 -4.08 21.37
C ASP A 56 -16.24 -2.75 21.46
N THR A 57 -16.35 -2.24 22.69
CA THR A 57 -16.76 -0.86 22.93
C THR A 57 -15.55 0.05 22.80
N ILE A 58 -15.59 0.98 21.86
CA ILE A 58 -14.52 1.94 21.61
C ILE A 58 -14.75 3.19 22.48
N ASN A 59 -13.74 3.55 23.28
CA ASN A 59 -13.75 4.73 24.14
C ASN A 59 -12.76 5.81 23.68
N LYS A 60 -11.83 5.46 22.79
CA LYS A 60 -10.83 6.35 22.22
C LYS A 60 -10.68 6.05 20.74
N VAL A 61 -10.33 7.04 19.95
CA VAL A 61 -9.92 6.88 18.54
C VAL A 61 -8.61 7.60 18.31
N TYR A 62 -7.91 7.18 17.25
CA TYR A 62 -6.63 7.75 16.88
C TYR A 62 -6.66 8.23 15.44
N PHE A 63 -6.00 9.37 15.19
CA PHE A 63 -5.81 9.89 13.84
C PHE A 63 -4.33 10.06 13.56
N HIS A 64 -3.93 9.74 12.33
CA HIS A 64 -2.60 10.06 11.83
C HIS A 64 -2.56 11.50 11.33
N LEU A 65 -1.53 12.22 11.75
CA LEU A 65 -1.19 13.58 11.34
C LEU A 65 0.15 13.55 10.59
N TYR A 66 0.15 12.96 9.39
CA TYR A 66 1.39 12.58 8.68
C TYR A 66 2.32 13.76 8.40
N PHE A 67 1.80 14.95 8.10
CA PHE A 67 2.63 16.14 7.85
C PHE A 67 3.52 16.51 9.03
N ASN A 68 3.15 16.14 10.25
CA ASN A 68 3.96 16.41 11.44
C ASN A 68 5.30 15.65 11.44
N ALA A 69 5.47 14.63 10.59
CA ALA A 69 6.76 13.96 10.41
C ALA A 69 7.83 14.85 9.78
N PHE A 70 7.41 15.89 9.04
CA PHE A 70 8.31 16.81 8.36
C PHE A 70 8.66 18.02 9.23
N GLN A 71 9.11 17.75 10.45
CA GLN A 71 9.55 18.76 11.42
C GLN A 71 10.90 18.36 12.02
N PRO A 72 11.83 19.32 12.24
CA PRO A 72 13.07 19.05 12.93
C PRO A 72 12.84 18.38 14.29
N GLY A 73 13.52 17.28 14.56
CA GLY A 73 13.39 16.49 15.79
C GLY A 73 12.23 15.47 15.76
N SER A 74 11.46 15.35 14.67
CA SER A 74 10.47 14.27 14.50
C SER A 74 11.13 12.89 14.50
N MET A 75 10.34 11.83 14.74
CA MET A 75 10.85 10.47 14.68
C MET A 75 11.43 10.13 13.30
N MET A 76 10.82 10.62 12.21
CA MET A 76 11.35 10.47 10.85
C MET A 76 12.72 11.16 10.70
N ASP A 77 12.87 12.38 11.19
CA ASP A 77 14.14 13.11 11.16
C ASP A 77 15.23 12.37 11.95
N VAL A 78 14.94 11.95 13.18
CA VAL A 78 15.91 11.25 14.03
C VAL A 78 16.33 9.93 13.39
N ARG A 79 15.37 9.11 12.95
CA ARG A 79 15.66 7.82 12.32
C ARG A 79 16.48 7.98 11.04
N SER A 80 16.10 8.90 10.16
CA SER A 80 16.79 9.09 8.89
C SER A 80 18.28 9.46 9.06
N ARG A 81 18.64 10.09 10.18
CA ARG A 81 20.03 10.43 10.52
C ARG A 81 20.76 9.35 11.32
N SER A 82 20.05 8.35 11.86
CA SER A 82 20.66 7.31 12.71
C SER A 82 20.95 6.01 11.97
N LEU A 83 20.31 5.76 10.82
CA LEU A 83 20.56 4.56 10.02
C LEU A 83 21.94 4.61 9.36
N PRO A 84 22.65 3.46 9.26
CA PRO A 84 23.95 3.39 8.61
C PRO A 84 23.89 3.62 7.09
N ASP A 85 22.72 3.35 6.47
CA ASP A 85 22.42 3.54 5.04
C ASP A 85 21.16 4.41 4.85
N PRO A 86 21.21 5.71 5.20
CA PRO A 86 20.01 6.56 5.20
C PRO A 86 19.41 6.72 3.81
N ASP A 87 18.08 6.87 3.75
CA ASP A 87 17.38 7.18 2.50
C ASP A 87 17.89 8.52 1.93
N ARG A 88 18.46 8.47 0.73
CA ARG A 88 19.07 9.64 0.07
C ARG A 88 18.09 10.79 -0.19
N ARG A 89 16.79 10.51 -0.20
CA ARG A 89 15.74 11.53 -0.35
C ARG A 89 15.54 12.33 0.94
N VAL A 90 15.79 11.71 2.09
CA VAL A 90 15.57 12.29 3.42
C VAL A 90 16.88 12.74 4.05
N MET A 91 17.78 11.82 4.35
CA MET A 91 19.05 12.08 5.06
C MET A 91 18.84 13.02 6.26
N ASP A 92 19.49 14.18 6.25
CA ASP A 92 19.40 15.23 7.27
C ASP A 92 18.54 16.44 6.85
N ARG A 93 17.78 16.31 5.74
CA ARG A 93 17.02 17.44 5.16
C ARG A 93 15.94 17.96 6.10
N ILE A 94 15.24 17.06 6.82
CA ILE A 94 14.17 17.45 7.75
C ILE A 94 14.73 18.32 8.87
N SER A 95 15.91 17.98 9.44
CA SER A 95 16.52 18.75 10.52
C SER A 95 16.87 20.20 10.15
N LYS A 96 16.92 20.50 8.85
CA LYS A 96 17.31 21.81 8.30
C LYS A 96 16.13 22.66 7.87
N LEU A 97 14.89 22.13 7.93
CA LEU A 97 13.70 22.84 7.50
C LEU A 97 13.43 24.07 8.37
N SER A 98 13.18 25.19 7.72
CA SER A 98 12.69 26.41 8.35
C SER A 98 11.18 26.32 8.67
N LYS A 99 10.66 27.26 9.45
CA LYS A 99 9.23 27.32 9.81
C LYS A 99 8.27 27.34 8.60
N ASN A 100 8.72 27.90 7.48
CA ASN A 100 7.91 27.98 6.26
C ASN A 100 8.03 26.71 5.40
N GLU A 101 8.98 25.83 5.69
CA GLU A 101 9.28 24.62 4.91
C GLU A 101 8.77 23.34 5.59
N ILE A 102 8.51 23.39 6.90
CA ILE A 102 7.98 22.23 7.65
C ILE A 102 6.55 21.89 7.23
N GLY A 103 6.17 20.64 7.49
CA GLY A 103 4.78 20.20 7.43
C GLY A 103 4.12 20.20 8.80
N PHE A 104 2.83 20.48 8.87
CA PHE A 104 2.04 20.27 10.07
C PHE A 104 0.54 20.13 9.79
N HIS A 105 -0.15 19.45 10.69
CA HIS A 105 -1.59 19.54 10.88
C HIS A 105 -1.86 20.11 12.27
N GLN A 106 -2.59 21.22 12.33
CA GLN A 106 -3.04 21.83 13.57
C GLN A 106 -4.56 21.68 13.70
N ILE A 107 -5.00 20.81 14.59
CA ILE A 107 -6.42 20.64 14.88
C ILE A 107 -6.95 21.88 15.59
N LYS A 108 -7.97 22.50 15.02
CA LYS A 108 -8.66 23.69 15.56
C LYS A 108 -9.90 23.29 16.36
N LYS A 109 -10.57 22.25 15.89
CA LYS A 109 -11.79 21.72 16.48
C LYS A 109 -11.91 20.23 16.19
N ILE A 110 -12.40 19.47 17.15
CA ILE A 110 -12.82 18.09 16.95
C ILE A 110 -14.05 17.80 17.80
N GLU A 111 -15.05 17.20 17.20
CA GLU A 111 -16.34 16.88 17.82
C GLU A 111 -16.76 15.46 17.48
N GLN A 112 -17.51 14.85 18.40
CA GLN A 112 -18.30 13.63 18.19
C GLN A 112 -19.77 13.99 18.35
N ASP A 113 -20.58 13.79 17.31
CA ASP A 113 -22.02 14.07 17.32
C ASP A 113 -22.36 15.47 17.84
N GLY A 114 -21.54 16.47 17.48
CA GLY A 114 -21.67 17.88 17.90
C GLY A 114 -21.11 18.21 19.29
N LYS A 115 -20.53 17.25 20.01
CA LYS A 115 -19.89 17.48 21.31
C LYS A 115 -18.37 17.57 21.16
N SER A 116 -17.79 18.68 21.64
CA SER A 116 -16.33 18.89 21.63
C SER A 116 -15.60 17.81 22.42
N LEU A 117 -14.48 17.33 21.88
CA LEU A 117 -13.69 16.24 22.42
C LEU A 117 -12.36 16.71 23.01
N ILE A 118 -11.90 15.99 24.04
CA ILE A 118 -10.55 16.12 24.56
C ILE A 118 -9.60 15.33 23.67
N HIS A 119 -8.51 15.94 23.27
CA HIS A 119 -7.52 15.31 22.41
C HIS A 119 -6.09 15.68 22.81
N HIS A 120 -5.16 14.82 22.46
CA HIS A 120 -3.73 15.02 22.65
C HIS A 120 -2.96 14.62 21.39
N THR A 121 -2.04 15.48 20.95
CA THR A 121 -1.17 15.17 19.81
C THR A 121 0.23 14.82 20.29
N GLN A 122 0.70 13.63 19.88
CA GLN A 122 2.07 13.20 20.11
C GLN A 122 2.73 12.87 18.76
N GLY A 123 3.62 13.75 18.30
CA GLY A 123 4.26 13.59 17.00
C GLY A 123 3.24 13.54 15.86
N THR A 124 3.15 12.40 15.20
CA THR A 124 2.23 12.16 14.07
C THR A 124 0.93 11.47 14.46
N VAL A 125 0.66 11.30 15.76
CA VAL A 125 -0.55 10.64 16.26
C VAL A 125 -1.37 11.61 17.08
N LEU A 126 -2.67 11.70 16.79
CA LEU A 126 -3.68 12.40 17.53
C LEU A 126 -4.53 11.37 18.28
N GLU A 127 -4.45 11.35 19.60
CA GLU A 127 -5.33 10.58 20.48
C GLU A 127 -6.56 11.40 20.86
N VAL A 128 -7.75 10.80 20.78
CA VAL A 128 -9.02 11.47 21.02
C VAL A 128 -9.88 10.62 21.95
N GLU A 129 -10.27 11.18 23.10
CA GLU A 129 -11.22 10.56 24.02
C GLU A 129 -12.66 10.80 23.55
N LEU A 130 -13.45 9.74 23.46
CA LEU A 130 -14.84 9.85 23.03
C LEU A 130 -15.72 10.44 24.13
N ALA A 131 -16.62 11.34 23.76
CA ALA A 131 -17.65 11.86 24.66
C ALA A 131 -18.71 10.80 25.00
N TYR A 132 -18.96 9.92 24.04
CA TYR A 132 -19.89 8.80 24.16
C TYR A 132 -19.17 7.52 23.66
N PRO A 133 -19.15 6.45 24.49
CA PRO A 133 -18.62 5.17 24.05
C PRO A 133 -19.31 4.69 22.77
N LEU A 134 -18.55 4.24 21.79
CA LEU A 134 -19.08 3.69 20.56
C LEU A 134 -19.23 2.18 20.69
N MET A 135 -20.47 1.74 20.83
CA MET A 135 -20.80 0.33 21.03
C MET A 135 -20.62 -0.50 19.75
N PRO A 136 -20.48 -1.83 19.87
CA PRO A 136 -20.49 -2.74 18.73
C PRO A 136 -21.67 -2.51 17.79
N ASN A 137 -21.40 -2.57 16.47
CA ASN A 137 -22.37 -2.36 15.40
C ASN A 137 -23.06 -0.98 15.39
N GLN A 138 -22.46 0.01 16.03
CA GLN A 138 -22.92 1.40 15.97
C GLN A 138 -22.00 2.26 15.11
N SER A 139 -22.46 3.44 14.77
CA SER A 139 -21.64 4.46 14.10
C SER A 139 -21.75 5.79 14.83
N THR A 140 -20.76 6.66 14.65
CA THR A 140 -20.71 8.02 15.18
C THR A 140 -20.16 8.96 14.12
N ASP A 141 -20.52 10.24 14.20
CA ASP A 141 -20.04 11.26 13.30
C ASP A 141 -18.98 12.12 14.00
N PHE A 142 -17.79 12.20 13.40
CA PHE A 142 -16.73 13.13 13.80
C PHE A 142 -16.73 14.34 12.88
N TYR A 143 -16.55 15.53 13.46
CA TYR A 143 -16.30 16.76 12.75
C TYR A 143 -14.95 17.33 13.15
N LEU A 144 -14.08 17.63 12.16
CA LEU A 144 -12.78 18.23 12.38
C LEU A 144 -12.63 19.52 11.58
N GLU A 145 -12.08 20.57 12.22
CA GLU A 145 -11.51 21.73 11.56
C GLU A 145 -10.01 21.76 11.82
N TYR A 146 -9.22 21.99 10.79
CA TYR A 146 -7.76 22.00 10.91
C TYR A 146 -7.09 22.96 9.93
N LEU A 147 -5.94 23.47 10.35
CA LEU A 147 -5.00 24.19 9.48
C LEU A 147 -3.83 23.26 9.18
N SER A 148 -3.49 23.13 7.90
CA SER A 148 -2.34 22.35 7.46
C SER A 148 -1.38 23.19 6.65
N GLN A 149 -0.08 22.94 6.84
CA GLN A 149 0.99 23.49 6.01
C GLN A 149 1.67 22.36 5.23
N VAL A 150 1.76 22.55 3.92
CA VAL A 150 2.40 21.58 3.03
C VAL A 150 3.92 21.72 3.16
N PRO A 151 4.65 20.64 3.51
CA PRO A 151 6.10 20.68 3.59
C PRO A 151 6.74 20.86 2.21
N VAL A 152 7.98 21.29 2.15
CA VAL A 152 8.77 21.09 0.92
C VAL A 152 8.91 19.60 0.63
N GLN A 153 8.99 19.24 -0.65
CA GLN A 153 9.04 17.83 -1.05
C GLN A 153 10.27 17.11 -0.50
N ILE A 154 10.04 16.15 0.37
CA ILE A 154 11.06 15.23 0.93
C ILE A 154 10.65 13.78 0.70
N ARG A 155 9.47 13.39 1.22
CA ARG A 155 8.88 12.06 1.09
C ARG A 155 7.40 12.19 0.81
N ARG A 156 6.84 11.30 0.02
CA ARG A 156 5.41 11.15 -0.32
C ARG A 156 4.72 12.49 -0.62
N SER A 157 4.50 13.32 0.40
CA SER A 157 3.86 14.62 0.28
C SER A 157 4.86 15.75 0.20
N GLY A 158 4.49 16.79 -0.51
CA GLY A 158 5.27 18.02 -0.50
C GLY A 158 4.94 18.95 -1.66
N ARG A 159 5.59 20.08 -1.60
CA ARG A 159 5.55 21.13 -2.61
C ARG A 159 6.90 21.38 -3.26
N ASN A 160 6.89 21.97 -4.43
CA ASN A 160 8.09 22.36 -5.17
C ASN A 160 9.06 21.17 -5.32
N SER A 161 8.59 20.11 -5.98
CA SER A 161 9.39 18.92 -6.23
C SER A 161 10.62 19.23 -7.09
N LYS A 162 11.58 18.31 -7.11
CA LYS A 162 12.78 18.45 -7.94
C LYS A 162 12.45 18.53 -9.44
N GLU A 163 11.38 17.89 -9.87
CA GLU A 163 10.91 17.92 -11.27
C GLU A 163 9.97 19.10 -11.56
N GLY A 164 9.77 20.02 -10.61
CA GLY A 164 8.97 21.22 -10.81
C GLY A 164 7.48 21.08 -10.50
N ILE A 165 7.03 19.92 -10.01
CA ILE A 165 5.62 19.75 -9.60
C ILE A 165 5.34 20.58 -8.36
N ASP A 166 4.33 21.42 -8.42
CA ASP A 166 4.00 22.35 -7.34
C ASP A 166 3.50 21.63 -6.09
N TYR A 167 2.58 20.67 -6.22
CA TYR A 167 1.99 19.96 -5.08
C TYR A 167 1.79 18.48 -5.37
N SER A 168 2.35 17.62 -4.50
CA SER A 168 2.05 16.20 -4.36
C SER A 168 1.42 15.98 -2.99
N MET A 169 0.13 15.66 -2.94
CA MET A 169 -0.68 15.68 -1.72
C MET A 169 -1.09 14.26 -1.33
N ALA A 170 -0.14 13.55 -0.78
CA ALA A 170 -0.34 12.24 -0.15
C ALA A 170 -0.48 12.42 1.36
N GLN A 171 -1.26 11.59 2.05
CA GLN A 171 -1.45 11.63 3.51
C GLN A 171 -1.70 13.05 4.07
N TRP A 172 -2.52 13.83 3.38
CA TRP A 172 -2.69 15.28 3.53
C TRP A 172 -3.80 15.69 4.52
N PHE A 173 -4.55 14.76 5.05
CA PHE A 173 -5.67 15.02 5.97
C PHE A 173 -5.51 14.21 7.26
N PRO A 174 -6.13 14.62 8.39
CA PRO A 174 -6.20 13.80 9.60
C PRO A 174 -6.95 12.49 9.30
N LYS A 175 -6.22 11.37 9.22
CA LYS A 175 -6.71 10.07 8.79
C LYS A 175 -6.91 9.19 10.01
N ILE A 176 -8.14 8.67 10.22
CA ILE A 176 -8.38 7.75 11.34
C ILE A 176 -7.55 6.48 11.17
N ALA A 177 -6.97 5.99 12.26
CA ALA A 177 -6.21 4.75 12.26
C ALA A 177 -7.14 3.55 12.09
N GLU A 178 -6.61 2.43 11.56
CA GLU A 178 -7.34 1.16 11.55
C GLU A 178 -7.44 0.59 12.97
N TYR A 179 -8.57 -0.06 13.23
CA TYR A 179 -8.81 -0.87 14.41
C TYR A 179 -9.25 -2.26 13.96
N ASP A 180 -8.43 -3.24 14.23
CA ASP A 180 -8.68 -4.64 13.90
C ASP A 180 -8.63 -5.53 15.16
N GLU A 181 -8.50 -6.83 14.99
CA GLU A 181 -8.41 -7.82 16.07
C GLU A 181 -7.19 -7.64 16.98
N ASN A 182 -6.15 -6.94 16.50
CA ASN A 182 -4.94 -6.61 17.25
C ASN A 182 -5.05 -5.24 17.95
N GLY A 183 -6.18 -4.54 17.81
CA GLY A 183 -6.43 -3.22 18.37
C GLY A 183 -6.14 -2.07 17.39
N TRP A 184 -5.79 -0.90 17.93
CA TRP A 184 -5.50 0.29 17.14
C TRP A 184 -4.11 0.25 16.52
N HIS A 185 -4.03 0.46 15.21
CA HIS A 185 -2.78 0.63 14.47
C HIS A 185 -2.37 2.11 14.38
N ALA A 186 -2.20 2.74 15.53
CA ALA A 186 -1.81 4.14 15.64
C ALA A 186 -0.29 4.32 15.68
N ASN A 187 0.44 3.66 14.78
CA ASN A 187 1.89 3.72 14.71
C ASN A 187 2.35 5.12 14.28
N PRO A 188 3.39 5.71 14.91
CA PRO A 188 3.97 6.94 14.42
C PRO A 188 4.48 6.79 12.98
N TYR A 189 4.30 7.83 12.17
CA TYR A 189 4.86 7.85 10.81
C TYR A 189 6.36 8.15 10.86
N ILE A 190 7.16 7.15 10.55
CA ILE A 190 8.62 7.22 10.64
C ILE A 190 9.26 7.17 9.26
N ALA A 191 8.98 6.13 8.48
CA ALA A 191 9.63 5.98 7.19
C ALA A 191 8.83 5.22 6.13
N ARG A 192 7.82 4.42 6.54
CA ARG A 192 7.21 3.42 5.69
C ARG A 192 5.76 3.73 5.36
N GLU A 193 5.04 2.73 4.93
CA GLU A 193 3.77 2.84 4.24
C GLU A 193 2.57 2.84 5.21
N PHE A 194 1.37 2.56 4.77
CA PHE A 194 0.15 3.00 5.44
C PHE A 194 -0.85 1.87 5.64
N TYR A 195 -1.72 2.02 6.65
CA TYR A 195 -2.80 1.09 6.94
C TYR A 195 -4.01 1.87 7.47
N ALA A 196 -5.19 1.67 6.90
CA ALA A 196 -6.37 2.45 7.27
C ALA A 196 -7.68 1.75 6.84
N PRO A 197 -8.81 2.09 7.47
CA PRO A 197 -10.11 1.48 7.19
C PRO A 197 -10.62 1.81 5.78
N TRP A 198 -11.29 0.84 5.19
CA TRP A 198 -12.01 0.97 3.93
C TRP A 198 -13.21 1.90 4.05
N GLY A 199 -13.46 2.68 3.01
CA GLY A 199 -14.61 3.56 3.00
C GLY A 199 -14.84 4.34 1.72
N ASP A 200 -15.73 5.29 1.82
CA ASP A 200 -16.10 6.17 0.72
C ASP A 200 -15.58 7.59 0.99
N PHE A 201 -15.14 8.27 -0.06
CA PHE A 201 -14.61 9.62 0.01
C PHE A 201 -15.37 10.56 -0.93
N ASP A 202 -15.81 11.70 -0.40
CA ASP A 202 -16.33 12.86 -1.13
C ASP A 202 -15.42 14.05 -0.80
N VAL A 203 -14.57 14.44 -1.76
CA VAL A 203 -13.49 15.41 -1.51
C VAL A 203 -13.66 16.62 -2.41
N SER A 204 -13.75 17.82 -1.79
CA SER A 204 -13.82 19.12 -2.46
C SER A 204 -12.53 19.90 -2.25
N ILE A 205 -11.83 20.22 -3.34
CA ILE A 205 -10.58 20.96 -3.36
C ILE A 205 -10.79 22.32 -4.01
N SER A 206 -10.72 23.37 -3.20
CA SER A 206 -10.78 24.77 -3.66
C SER A 206 -9.35 25.31 -3.80
N ILE A 207 -8.87 25.52 -5.03
CA ILE A 207 -7.53 25.99 -5.33
C ILE A 207 -7.56 27.06 -6.43
N ASN A 208 -6.50 27.85 -6.58
CA ASN A 208 -6.39 28.87 -7.64
C ASN A 208 -6.76 28.29 -9.02
N LYS A 209 -7.49 29.06 -9.80
CA LYS A 209 -8.09 28.63 -11.08
C LYS A 209 -7.10 28.13 -12.13
N ASP A 210 -5.83 28.51 -12.01
CA ASP A 210 -4.79 28.16 -12.97
C ASP A 210 -4.25 26.74 -12.77
N TYR A 211 -4.54 26.11 -11.62
CA TYR A 211 -4.13 24.74 -11.33
C TYR A 211 -5.04 23.69 -11.98
N ILE A 212 -4.42 22.64 -12.47
CA ILE A 212 -5.06 21.38 -12.85
C ILE A 212 -4.87 20.42 -11.68
N VAL A 213 -5.97 19.80 -11.23
CA VAL A 213 -5.97 18.84 -10.11
C VAL A 213 -6.18 17.45 -10.65
N ALA A 214 -5.26 16.55 -10.32
CA ALA A 214 -5.35 15.10 -10.51
C ALA A 214 -5.61 14.44 -9.16
N ALA A 215 -6.45 13.40 -9.08
CA ALA A 215 -6.81 12.79 -7.80
C ALA A 215 -7.30 11.35 -7.93
N THR A 216 -7.30 10.65 -6.79
CA THR A 216 -8.07 9.44 -6.53
C THR A 216 -9.54 9.67 -6.89
N GLY A 217 -10.21 8.64 -7.41
CA GLY A 217 -11.64 8.67 -7.67
C GLY A 217 -12.03 9.40 -8.96
N ILE A 218 -13.31 9.64 -9.10
CA ILE A 218 -13.95 10.19 -10.29
C ILE A 218 -14.25 11.68 -10.05
N LEU A 219 -13.91 12.54 -11.01
CA LEU A 219 -14.28 13.95 -10.97
C LEU A 219 -15.78 14.11 -11.25
N GLU A 220 -16.55 14.44 -10.23
CA GLU A 220 -18.00 14.67 -10.32
C GLU A 220 -18.32 16.07 -10.86
N SER A 221 -17.56 17.08 -10.43
CA SER A 221 -17.78 18.45 -10.87
C SER A 221 -16.55 19.34 -10.70
N LYS A 222 -16.45 20.34 -11.58
CA LYS A 222 -15.51 21.46 -11.47
C LYS A 222 -16.29 22.76 -11.60
N LYS A 223 -16.23 23.64 -10.60
CA LYS A 223 -16.95 24.93 -10.58
C LYS A 223 -16.00 26.07 -10.31
N LYS A 224 -16.08 27.13 -11.10
CA LYS A 224 -15.31 28.35 -10.87
C LYS A 224 -16.03 29.25 -9.86
N VAL A 225 -15.32 29.66 -8.84
CA VAL A 225 -15.79 30.61 -7.82
C VAL A 225 -14.70 31.67 -7.61
N ASN A 226 -14.94 32.88 -8.05
CA ASN A 226 -13.97 33.97 -8.04
C ASN A 226 -12.66 33.59 -8.77
N ASN A 227 -11.52 33.65 -8.08
CA ASN A 227 -10.20 33.30 -8.61
C ASN A 227 -9.79 31.84 -8.28
N LYS A 228 -10.73 31.00 -7.86
CA LYS A 228 -10.50 29.58 -7.57
C LYS A 228 -11.41 28.70 -8.42
N ASN A 229 -10.97 27.44 -8.60
CA ASN A 229 -11.82 26.35 -9.03
C ASN A 229 -12.06 25.43 -7.82
N ILE A 230 -13.29 24.96 -7.67
CA ILE A 230 -13.65 23.91 -6.73
C ILE A 230 -13.79 22.61 -7.52
N TRP A 231 -12.93 21.66 -7.23
CA TRP A 231 -12.92 20.33 -7.81
C TRP A 231 -13.54 19.36 -6.82
N ASN A 232 -14.58 18.63 -7.21
CA ASN A 232 -15.21 17.63 -6.38
C ASN A 232 -14.96 16.24 -6.96
N PHE A 233 -14.37 15.37 -6.16
CA PHE A 233 -14.07 13.99 -6.51
C PHE A 233 -14.79 13.03 -5.58
N LYS A 234 -15.17 11.86 -6.11
CA LYS A 234 -15.71 10.75 -5.33
C LYS A 234 -14.94 9.47 -5.59
N ALA A 235 -14.63 8.77 -4.50
CA ALA A 235 -14.07 7.43 -4.54
C ALA A 235 -14.87 6.53 -3.60
N LYS A 236 -15.18 5.32 -4.06
CA LYS A 236 -15.91 4.32 -3.27
C LYS A 236 -15.02 3.12 -3.00
N ASP A 237 -15.18 2.57 -1.81
CA ASP A 237 -14.46 1.38 -1.37
C ASP A 237 -12.94 1.52 -1.57
N VAL A 238 -12.37 2.59 -0.98
CA VAL A 238 -10.94 2.89 -0.94
C VAL A 238 -10.50 3.13 0.50
N HIS A 239 -9.20 3.02 0.79
CA HIS A 239 -8.67 3.26 2.15
C HIS A 239 -7.72 4.47 2.23
N ASP A 240 -7.57 5.19 1.11
CA ASP A 240 -6.81 6.45 1.06
C ASP A 240 -7.30 7.33 -0.09
N PHE A 241 -6.89 8.59 -0.09
CA PHE A 241 -7.20 9.57 -1.12
C PHE A 241 -6.00 10.47 -1.37
N VAL A 242 -5.41 10.38 -2.57
CA VAL A 242 -4.30 11.22 -3.01
C VAL A 242 -4.77 12.24 -4.03
N TRP A 243 -4.09 13.39 -4.08
CA TRP A 243 -4.21 14.33 -5.17
C TRP A 243 -2.89 15.04 -5.45
N ALA A 244 -2.76 15.59 -6.63
CA ALA A 244 -1.67 16.47 -7.02
C ALA A 244 -2.20 17.64 -7.79
N ALA A 245 -1.49 18.77 -7.79
CA ALA A 245 -1.89 19.95 -8.52
C ALA A 245 -0.69 20.70 -9.09
N ASP A 246 -0.81 21.05 -10.34
CA ASP A 246 0.21 21.82 -11.05
C ASP A 246 -0.46 22.67 -12.16
N PRO A 247 -0.03 23.94 -12.40
CA PRO A 247 -0.60 24.76 -13.44
C PRO A 247 -0.18 24.29 -14.85
N ASP A 248 0.95 23.58 -14.96
CA ASP A 248 1.54 23.16 -16.23
C ASP A 248 1.21 21.71 -16.59
N TYR A 249 0.35 21.03 -15.82
CA TYR A 249 -0.09 19.69 -16.16
C TYR A 249 -0.80 19.62 -17.51
N VAL A 250 -0.40 18.66 -18.30
CA VAL A 250 -1.21 18.13 -19.40
C VAL A 250 -2.05 16.99 -18.84
N HIS A 251 -3.26 16.87 -19.30
CA HIS A 251 -4.17 15.79 -18.96
C HIS A 251 -4.60 15.05 -20.23
N ASP A 252 -4.11 13.85 -20.39
CA ASP A 252 -4.51 12.93 -21.46
C ASP A 252 -5.40 11.82 -20.90
N ILE A 253 -6.31 11.32 -21.71
CA ILE A 253 -7.20 10.20 -21.37
C ILE A 253 -7.13 9.17 -22.47
N LEU A 254 -6.86 7.91 -22.08
CA LEU A 254 -6.95 6.74 -22.93
C LEU A 254 -8.09 5.84 -22.46
N LYS A 255 -9.05 5.54 -23.35
CA LYS A 255 -10.12 4.60 -23.05
C LYS A 255 -9.69 3.18 -23.43
N VAL A 256 -9.85 2.26 -22.49
CA VAL A 256 -9.57 0.84 -22.66
C VAL A 256 -10.92 0.11 -22.64
N ASP A 257 -11.63 0.16 -23.79
CA ASP A 257 -13.02 -0.30 -23.88
C ASP A 257 -13.20 -1.77 -23.49
N SER A 258 -12.22 -2.65 -23.84
CA SER A 258 -12.24 -4.06 -23.44
C SER A 258 -12.29 -4.26 -21.91
N GLU A 259 -11.79 -3.31 -21.15
CA GLU A 259 -11.70 -3.36 -19.69
C GLU A 259 -12.75 -2.48 -19.00
N ASN A 260 -13.49 -1.66 -19.74
CA ASN A 260 -14.37 -0.60 -19.20
C ASN A 260 -13.59 0.33 -18.26
N LEU A 261 -12.41 0.79 -18.70
CA LEU A 261 -11.46 1.56 -17.92
C LEU A 261 -11.02 2.82 -18.68
N GLU A 262 -10.99 3.95 -17.99
CA GLU A 262 -10.35 5.18 -18.45
C GLU A 262 -9.02 5.35 -17.72
N LEU A 263 -7.92 5.43 -18.47
CA LEU A 263 -6.59 5.75 -18.00
C LEU A 263 -6.34 7.23 -18.16
N HIS A 264 -6.06 7.92 -17.06
CA HIS A 264 -5.79 9.35 -17.03
C HIS A 264 -4.31 9.56 -16.76
N PHE A 265 -3.66 10.40 -17.59
CA PHE A 265 -2.24 10.71 -17.47
C PHE A 265 -2.07 12.20 -17.24
N TYR A 266 -1.43 12.57 -16.12
CA TYR A 266 -1.14 13.96 -15.76
C TYR A 266 0.37 14.15 -15.67
N TYR A 267 0.92 15.02 -16.53
CA TYR A 267 2.35 15.23 -16.63
C TYR A 267 2.69 16.61 -17.18
N GLN A 268 3.92 17.09 -16.95
CA GLN A 268 4.42 18.35 -17.52
C GLN A 268 5.09 18.12 -18.88
N LYS A 269 4.99 19.10 -19.77
CA LYS A 269 5.70 19.12 -21.07
C LYS A 269 7.08 19.76 -20.91
N THR A 270 8.04 19.05 -20.34
CA THR A 270 9.37 19.59 -20.09
C THR A 270 10.24 19.62 -21.36
N ASN A 271 10.20 18.57 -22.18
CA ASN A 271 10.87 18.47 -23.46
C ASN A 271 10.22 17.40 -24.35
N ASP A 272 10.59 17.35 -25.64
CA ASP A 272 9.97 16.45 -26.62
C ASP A 272 10.18 14.97 -26.31
N GLU A 273 11.34 14.60 -25.77
CA GLU A 273 11.61 13.21 -25.36
C GLU A 273 10.67 12.77 -24.24
N MET A 274 10.53 13.56 -23.20
CA MET A 274 9.63 13.25 -22.08
C MET A 274 8.17 13.18 -22.54
N VAL A 275 7.73 14.12 -23.39
CA VAL A 275 6.39 14.07 -23.98
C VAL A 275 6.19 12.78 -24.77
N SER A 276 7.18 12.38 -25.59
CA SER A 276 7.14 11.12 -26.34
C SER A 276 7.06 9.90 -25.44
N ASN A 277 7.86 9.89 -24.35
CA ASN A 277 7.83 8.82 -23.35
C ASN A 277 6.46 8.70 -22.68
N TRP A 278 5.86 9.80 -22.25
CA TRP A 278 4.52 9.82 -21.66
C TRP A 278 3.42 9.40 -22.65
N LYS A 279 3.55 9.76 -23.92
CA LYS A 279 2.61 9.31 -24.96
C LYS A 279 2.69 7.81 -25.22
N ARG A 280 3.88 7.27 -25.32
CA ARG A 280 4.10 5.83 -25.46
C ARG A 280 3.62 5.04 -24.24
N LEU A 281 3.84 5.60 -23.03
CA LEU A 281 3.42 4.99 -21.76
C LEU A 281 1.92 4.69 -21.72
N GLN A 282 1.09 5.49 -22.40
CA GLN A 282 -0.37 5.32 -22.38
C GLN A 282 -0.80 3.96 -22.93
N ASP A 283 -0.29 3.58 -24.09
CA ASP A 283 -0.61 2.31 -24.73
C ASP A 283 -0.03 1.12 -23.94
N ASP A 284 1.23 1.22 -23.52
CA ASP A 284 1.88 0.16 -22.75
C ASP A 284 1.23 -0.02 -21.36
N THR A 285 0.70 1.05 -20.73
CA THR A 285 -0.10 0.94 -19.50
C THR A 285 -1.41 0.19 -19.76
N ALA A 286 -2.07 0.44 -20.89
CA ALA A 286 -3.30 -0.29 -21.23
C ALA A 286 -3.02 -1.77 -21.48
N ASP A 287 -1.90 -2.11 -22.13
CA ASP A 287 -1.48 -3.50 -22.32
C ASP A 287 -1.16 -4.19 -20.99
N ALA A 288 -0.49 -3.49 -20.07
CA ALA A 288 -0.27 -3.98 -18.72
C ALA A 288 -1.59 -4.30 -18.01
N PHE A 289 -2.58 -3.39 -18.04
CA PHE A 289 -3.90 -3.64 -17.43
C PHE A 289 -4.61 -4.85 -18.05
N ARG A 290 -4.58 -5.03 -19.38
CA ARG A 290 -5.18 -6.20 -20.04
C ARG A 290 -4.55 -7.50 -19.57
N TYR A 291 -3.21 -7.54 -19.51
CA TYR A 291 -2.48 -8.72 -19.05
C TYR A 291 -2.76 -9.02 -17.58
N ILE A 292 -2.63 -8.01 -16.70
CA ILE A 292 -2.79 -8.16 -15.25
C ILE A 292 -4.22 -8.59 -14.92
N ASN A 293 -5.23 -7.98 -15.54
CA ASN A 293 -6.63 -8.37 -15.38
C ASN A 293 -6.87 -9.84 -15.69
N LYS A 294 -6.27 -10.33 -16.76
CA LYS A 294 -6.38 -11.73 -17.18
C LYS A 294 -5.61 -12.68 -16.24
N LYS A 295 -4.44 -12.27 -15.77
CA LYS A 295 -3.52 -13.13 -15.02
C LYS A 295 -3.84 -13.19 -13.51
N PHE A 296 -4.13 -12.04 -12.89
CA PHE A 296 -4.21 -11.90 -11.43
C PHE A 296 -5.62 -11.58 -10.91
N GLY A 297 -6.55 -11.13 -11.76
CA GLY A 297 -7.91 -10.77 -11.39
C GLY A 297 -8.32 -9.41 -11.95
N LYS A 298 -9.62 -9.17 -12.11
CA LYS A 298 -10.11 -7.97 -12.78
C LYS A 298 -10.07 -6.75 -11.88
N TYR A 299 -9.45 -5.64 -12.35
CA TYR A 299 -9.51 -4.33 -11.71
C TYR A 299 -10.98 -3.86 -11.61
N PRO A 300 -11.47 -3.48 -10.43
CA PRO A 300 -12.91 -3.28 -10.22
C PRO A 300 -13.38 -1.86 -10.52
N TYR A 301 -12.48 -0.88 -10.60
CA TYR A 301 -12.85 0.51 -10.85
C TYR A 301 -12.83 0.84 -12.35
N THR A 302 -13.52 1.93 -12.72
CA THR A 302 -13.63 2.38 -14.12
C THR A 302 -12.60 3.44 -14.49
N LYS A 303 -11.73 3.82 -13.56
CA LYS A 303 -10.70 4.85 -13.76
C LYS A 303 -9.41 4.46 -13.05
N TYR A 304 -8.27 4.81 -13.66
CA TYR A 304 -6.97 4.85 -13.01
C TYR A 304 -6.19 6.07 -13.47
N SER A 305 -5.46 6.74 -12.55
CA SER A 305 -4.67 7.94 -12.85
C SER A 305 -3.19 7.69 -12.65
N VAL A 306 -2.38 7.92 -13.68
CA VAL A 306 -0.92 8.00 -13.61
C VAL A 306 -0.53 9.47 -13.54
N ILE A 307 0.03 9.90 -12.41
CA ILE A 307 0.22 11.31 -12.09
C ILE A 307 1.71 11.56 -11.85
N GLN A 308 2.29 12.51 -12.58
CA GLN A 308 3.64 12.98 -12.27
C GLN A 308 3.64 13.68 -10.91
N GLY A 309 4.48 13.21 -10.00
CA GLY A 309 4.60 13.70 -8.62
C GLY A 309 6.07 13.81 -8.19
N GLY A 310 6.30 14.02 -6.91
CA GLY A 310 7.60 14.46 -6.41
C GLY A 310 8.51 13.43 -5.76
N ASP A 311 8.12 12.17 -5.56
CA ASP A 311 8.88 11.23 -4.69
C ASP A 311 9.07 9.82 -5.26
N GLY A 312 9.54 9.70 -6.48
CA GLY A 312 9.89 8.39 -7.06
C GLY A 312 8.68 7.68 -7.64
N GLY A 313 8.15 6.67 -6.97
CA GLY A 313 6.90 5.98 -7.22
C GLY A 313 6.17 5.75 -5.91
N MET A 314 4.84 5.77 -5.94
CA MET A 314 3.97 5.45 -4.83
C MET A 314 2.55 5.17 -5.31
N GLU A 315 2.04 4.07 -4.85
CA GLU A 315 0.69 3.59 -5.06
C GLU A 315 -0.34 4.31 -4.19
N TYR A 316 -1.53 4.48 -4.77
CA TYR A 316 -2.74 4.94 -4.10
C TYR A 316 -3.97 4.29 -4.73
N PRO A 317 -5.10 4.20 -4.01
CA PRO A 317 -6.33 3.71 -4.62
C PRO A 317 -6.70 4.52 -5.87
N MET A 318 -6.88 3.83 -7.00
CA MET A 318 -7.25 4.41 -8.30
C MET A 318 -6.25 5.43 -8.88
N ALA A 319 -5.04 5.54 -8.33
CA ALA A 319 -4.03 6.49 -8.77
C ALA A 319 -2.62 6.06 -8.37
N THR A 320 -1.61 6.61 -9.07
CA THR A 320 -0.23 6.56 -8.63
C THR A 320 0.45 7.91 -8.80
N LEU A 321 1.36 8.26 -7.89
CA LEU A 321 2.28 9.37 -8.03
C LEU A 321 3.65 8.84 -8.42
N ILE A 322 4.18 9.25 -9.57
CA ILE A 322 5.51 8.85 -10.07
C ILE A 322 6.33 10.06 -10.47
N THR A 323 7.66 9.99 -10.33
CA THR A 323 8.54 10.95 -11.03
C THR A 323 8.50 10.68 -12.53
N GLY A 324 8.42 11.72 -13.33
CA GLY A 324 8.15 11.62 -14.77
C GLY A 324 9.34 11.83 -15.67
N GLU A 325 10.42 12.45 -15.18
CA GLU A 325 11.66 12.71 -15.95
C GLU A 325 12.58 11.49 -15.94
N ARG A 326 12.15 10.42 -16.64
CA ARG A 326 12.84 9.13 -16.67
C ARG A 326 13.10 8.69 -18.10
N SER A 327 14.14 7.86 -18.31
CA SER A 327 14.22 7.07 -19.55
C SER A 327 12.98 6.19 -19.69
N TYR A 328 12.58 5.88 -20.93
CA TYR A 328 11.34 5.14 -21.18
C TYR A 328 11.26 3.80 -20.42
N PRO A 329 12.29 2.93 -20.40
CA PRO A 329 12.22 1.70 -19.62
C PRO A 329 12.04 1.94 -18.12
N SER A 330 12.65 2.99 -17.55
CA SER A 330 12.48 3.34 -16.15
C SER A 330 11.08 3.90 -15.84
N LEU A 331 10.51 4.68 -16.77
CA LEU A 331 9.16 5.22 -16.64
C LEU A 331 8.11 4.10 -16.68
N LEU A 332 8.22 3.19 -17.66
CA LEU A 332 7.34 2.03 -17.77
C LEU A 332 7.48 1.12 -16.53
N SER A 333 8.74 0.90 -16.08
CA SER A 333 8.99 0.04 -14.92
C SER A 333 8.30 0.55 -13.66
N VAL A 334 8.46 1.83 -13.32
CA VAL A 334 7.81 2.40 -12.14
C VAL A 334 6.29 2.40 -12.31
N THR A 335 5.78 2.75 -13.49
CA THR A 335 4.33 2.77 -13.73
C THR A 335 3.70 1.40 -13.56
N VAL A 336 4.28 0.35 -14.14
CA VAL A 336 3.73 -1.02 -14.02
C VAL A 336 3.84 -1.54 -12.58
N HIS A 337 4.90 -1.20 -11.85
CA HIS A 337 5.04 -1.53 -10.45
C HIS A 337 3.89 -0.93 -9.63
N GLU A 338 3.69 0.39 -9.73
CA GLU A 338 2.65 1.09 -9.00
C GLU A 338 1.23 0.69 -9.45
N VAL A 339 1.03 0.34 -10.71
CA VAL A 339 -0.24 -0.22 -11.21
C VAL A 339 -0.53 -1.57 -10.54
N LEU A 340 0.48 -2.43 -10.38
CA LEU A 340 0.32 -3.76 -9.76
C LEU A 340 -0.01 -3.68 -8.27
N HIS A 341 0.43 -2.64 -7.57
CA HIS A 341 -0.03 -2.36 -6.23
C HIS A 341 -1.55 -2.16 -6.14
N SER A 342 -2.24 -1.85 -7.25
CA SER A 342 -3.71 -1.85 -7.25
C SER A 342 -4.32 -3.21 -6.89
N TRP A 343 -3.60 -4.32 -7.10
CA TRP A 343 -3.98 -5.66 -6.67
C TRP A 343 -3.40 -5.99 -5.30
N TYR A 344 -2.09 -5.82 -5.14
CA TYR A 344 -1.34 -6.25 -3.96
C TYR A 344 -1.01 -5.04 -3.09
N GLN A 345 -2.01 -4.52 -2.45
CA GLN A 345 -2.18 -3.56 -1.40
C GLN A 345 -3.43 -2.67 -1.56
N MET A 346 -3.67 -2.03 -2.73
CA MET A 346 -4.82 -1.10 -2.84
C MET A 346 -6.19 -1.81 -2.93
N LEU A 347 -6.22 -3.12 -3.20
CA LEU A 347 -7.44 -3.95 -3.18
C LEU A 347 -7.37 -5.06 -2.13
N LEU A 348 -6.19 -5.51 -1.77
CA LEU A 348 -5.92 -6.47 -0.72
C LEU A 348 -5.24 -5.74 0.45
N GLY A 349 -5.93 -4.84 1.13
CA GLY A 349 -5.40 -3.88 2.09
C GLY A 349 -4.63 -4.48 3.27
N THR A 350 -3.51 -5.16 3.01
CA THR A 350 -2.62 -5.72 4.03
C THR A 350 -2.01 -4.61 4.89
N ASN A 351 -1.65 -4.93 6.13
CA ASN A 351 -0.96 -3.98 6.98
C ASN A 351 0.51 -3.84 6.56
N GLU A 352 0.83 -2.81 5.80
CA GLU A 352 2.18 -2.57 5.25
C GLU A 352 3.26 -2.40 6.33
N SER A 353 2.90 -1.97 7.53
CA SER A 353 3.85 -1.85 8.63
C SER A 353 4.41 -3.21 9.07
N TYR A 354 3.60 -4.26 9.01
CA TYR A 354 3.96 -5.63 9.43
C TYR A 354 4.20 -6.57 8.27
N LEU A 355 3.55 -6.32 7.13
CA LEU A 355 3.50 -7.22 5.98
C LEU A 355 4.03 -6.58 4.69
N ALA A 356 5.04 -5.70 4.80
CA ALA A 356 5.65 -5.03 3.65
C ALA A 356 6.12 -6.01 2.55
N TRP A 357 6.45 -7.24 2.91
CA TRP A 357 6.84 -8.28 1.94
C TRP A 357 5.66 -8.82 1.12
N MET A 358 4.43 -8.77 1.65
CA MET A 358 3.22 -9.12 0.89
C MET A 358 2.82 -8.02 -0.08
N ASP A 359 2.99 -6.77 0.31
CA ASP A 359 2.81 -5.61 -0.53
C ASP A 359 3.87 -5.57 -1.66
N GLU A 360 5.10 -5.32 -1.33
CA GLU A 360 6.19 -5.09 -2.27
C GLU A 360 6.68 -6.37 -2.96
N GLY A 361 6.65 -7.50 -2.23
CA GLY A 361 7.10 -8.77 -2.76
C GLY A 361 6.14 -9.37 -3.78
N PHE A 362 4.84 -9.31 -3.53
CA PHE A 362 3.83 -9.79 -4.47
C PHE A 362 3.79 -8.90 -5.72
N THR A 363 3.88 -7.60 -5.51
CA THR A 363 3.99 -6.62 -6.60
C THR A 363 5.24 -6.84 -7.44
N SER A 364 6.41 -7.02 -6.83
CA SER A 364 7.65 -7.29 -7.55
C SER A 364 7.63 -8.62 -8.30
N PHE A 365 7.02 -9.67 -7.74
CA PHE A 365 6.79 -10.94 -8.45
C PHE A 365 5.91 -10.72 -9.67
N ALA A 366 4.74 -10.12 -9.48
CA ALA A 366 3.79 -9.88 -10.56
C ALA A 366 4.37 -8.96 -11.66
N GLN A 367 5.21 -7.98 -11.30
CA GLN A 367 5.92 -7.11 -12.23
C GLN A 367 6.88 -7.92 -13.14
N ASN A 368 7.71 -8.77 -12.55
CA ASN A 368 8.64 -9.58 -13.33
C ASN A 368 7.89 -10.53 -14.28
N ILE A 369 6.79 -11.13 -13.84
CA ILE A 369 5.94 -11.97 -14.69
C ILE A 369 5.30 -11.15 -15.82
N THR A 370 4.80 -9.95 -15.53
CA THR A 370 4.22 -9.04 -16.54
C THR A 370 5.27 -8.61 -17.55
N PHE A 371 6.48 -8.24 -17.11
CA PHE A 371 7.57 -7.84 -18.00
C PHE A 371 8.04 -8.97 -18.89
N ASN A 372 8.11 -10.19 -18.37
CA ASN A 372 8.51 -11.34 -19.15
C ASN A 372 7.52 -11.68 -20.28
N ASN A 373 6.22 -11.42 -20.06
CA ASN A 373 5.18 -11.80 -21.01
C ASN A 373 4.80 -10.67 -21.98
N GLU A 374 4.74 -9.41 -21.49
CA GLU A 374 4.24 -8.29 -22.29
C GLU A 374 5.35 -7.33 -22.77
N PHE A 375 6.47 -7.22 -22.05
CA PHE A 375 7.50 -6.21 -22.30
C PHE A 375 8.90 -6.79 -22.41
N ASN A 376 9.04 -8.07 -22.76
CA ASN A 376 10.35 -8.72 -22.79
C ASN A 376 11.25 -8.24 -23.94
N ASP A 377 10.71 -7.61 -24.95
CA ASP A 377 11.46 -6.88 -25.97
C ASP A 377 12.25 -5.68 -25.37
N ILE A 378 11.73 -5.07 -24.30
CA ILE A 378 12.34 -3.94 -23.57
C ILE A 378 13.31 -4.46 -22.50
N TYR A 379 12.84 -5.38 -21.63
CA TYR A 379 13.57 -5.76 -20.41
C TYR A 379 14.54 -6.93 -20.57
N LYS A 380 14.40 -7.74 -21.62
CA LYS A 380 15.30 -8.86 -21.96
C LYS A 380 15.48 -9.86 -20.82
N LEU A 381 14.40 -10.19 -20.12
CA LEU A 381 14.43 -11.20 -19.05
C LEU A 381 14.65 -12.61 -19.61
N ASP A 382 15.23 -13.50 -18.81
CA ASP A 382 15.23 -14.93 -19.14
C ASP A 382 13.80 -15.48 -19.02
N SER A 383 13.24 -15.93 -20.14
CA SER A 383 11.87 -16.44 -20.19
C SER A 383 11.64 -17.69 -19.30
N LYS A 384 12.70 -18.40 -18.95
CA LYS A 384 12.64 -19.57 -18.05
C LYS A 384 12.81 -19.19 -16.58
N ASN A 385 13.46 -18.07 -16.31
CA ASN A 385 13.69 -17.56 -14.95
C ASN A 385 13.55 -16.03 -14.89
N PRO A 386 12.34 -15.49 -14.96
CA PRO A 386 12.11 -14.04 -14.97
C PRO A 386 12.60 -13.33 -13.70
N LEU A 387 12.86 -14.08 -12.62
CA LEU A 387 13.40 -13.56 -11.36
C LEU A 387 14.91 -13.76 -11.19
N GLU A 388 15.67 -14.11 -12.24
CA GLU A 388 17.12 -14.32 -12.14
C GLU A 388 17.84 -13.13 -11.48
N GLY A 389 17.48 -11.91 -11.86
CA GLY A 389 18.00 -10.68 -11.24
C GLY A 389 17.73 -10.59 -9.74
N SER A 390 16.54 -11.02 -9.32
CA SER A 390 16.15 -11.07 -7.90
C SER A 390 16.97 -12.10 -7.13
N TYR A 391 17.16 -13.31 -7.68
CA TYR A 391 18.03 -14.32 -7.05
C TYR A 391 19.46 -13.82 -6.91
N ASN A 392 20.04 -13.24 -7.95
CA ASN A 392 21.39 -12.71 -7.93
C ASN A 392 21.54 -11.59 -6.88
N ARG A 393 20.55 -10.69 -6.80
CA ARG A 393 20.53 -9.63 -5.77
C ARG A 393 20.45 -10.21 -4.37
N TYR A 394 19.58 -11.18 -4.16
CA TYR A 394 19.42 -11.83 -2.84
C TYR A 394 20.69 -12.58 -2.42
N TYR A 395 21.28 -13.41 -3.28
CA TYR A 395 22.52 -14.13 -3.00
C TYR A 395 23.71 -13.22 -2.69
N ASN A 396 23.78 -12.05 -3.32
CA ASN A 396 24.81 -11.08 -2.99
C ASN A 396 24.54 -10.40 -1.64
N PHE A 397 23.28 -10.19 -1.30
CA PHE A 397 22.89 -9.54 -0.06
C PHE A 397 23.12 -10.45 1.16
N ILE A 398 22.77 -11.72 1.13
CA ILE A 398 22.96 -12.63 2.29
C ILE A 398 24.42 -12.76 2.71
N LYS A 399 25.36 -12.58 1.78
CA LYS A 399 26.82 -12.56 2.07
C LYS A 399 27.23 -11.39 2.96
N THR A 400 26.41 -10.35 3.07
CA THR A 400 26.69 -9.18 3.94
C THR A 400 26.41 -9.47 5.42
N GLY A 401 25.62 -10.51 5.72
CA GLY A 401 25.13 -10.81 7.08
C GLY A 401 24.10 -9.84 7.62
N LEU A 402 23.52 -8.97 6.77
CA LEU A 402 22.52 -7.96 7.14
C LEU A 402 21.08 -8.42 6.94
N GLU A 403 20.87 -9.69 6.60
CA GLU A 403 19.53 -10.22 6.39
C GLU A 403 18.72 -10.26 7.71
N GLU A 404 17.46 -9.84 7.61
CA GLU A 404 16.48 -9.88 8.69
C GLU A 404 15.23 -10.64 8.24
N PRO A 405 14.44 -11.25 9.16
CA PRO A 405 13.19 -11.92 8.81
C PRO A 405 12.21 -11.00 8.08
N LEU A 406 11.41 -11.55 7.16
CA LEU A 406 10.36 -10.79 6.47
C LEU A 406 9.26 -10.29 7.43
N SER A 407 9.06 -10.98 8.56
CA SER A 407 8.15 -10.59 9.63
C SER A 407 8.65 -9.41 10.48
N THR A 408 9.81 -8.85 10.19
CA THR A 408 10.31 -7.64 10.86
C THR A 408 9.41 -6.47 10.51
N HIS A 409 8.94 -5.72 11.52
CA HIS A 409 8.17 -4.49 11.30
C HIS A 409 8.94 -3.53 10.38
N SER A 410 8.29 -2.94 9.39
CA SER A 410 8.94 -2.17 8.32
C SER A 410 9.82 -1.03 8.81
N ASP A 411 9.46 -0.38 9.92
CA ASP A 411 10.27 0.66 10.56
C ASP A 411 11.39 0.13 11.49
N HIS A 412 11.43 -1.17 11.76
CA HIS A 412 12.42 -1.77 12.67
C HIS A 412 13.62 -2.40 11.97
N PHE A 413 13.60 -2.54 10.67
CA PHE A 413 14.78 -2.98 9.93
C PHE A 413 16.00 -2.12 10.28
N SER A 414 17.14 -2.76 10.53
CA SER A 414 18.40 -2.09 10.92
C SER A 414 19.01 -1.29 9.79
N THR A 415 18.67 -1.63 8.54
CA THR A 415 19.14 -0.94 7.33
C THR A 415 18.02 -0.80 6.29
N ASN A 416 18.07 0.24 5.47
CA ASN A 416 17.19 0.37 4.30
C ASN A 416 17.45 -0.75 3.28
N GLN A 417 18.70 -1.23 3.18
CA GLN A 417 19.06 -2.34 2.30
C GLN A 417 18.38 -3.64 2.76
N ALA A 418 18.36 -3.94 4.06
CA ALA A 418 17.68 -5.11 4.60
C ALA A 418 16.17 -5.07 4.31
N TYR A 419 15.53 -3.91 4.55
CA TYR A 419 14.14 -3.69 4.18
C TYR A 419 13.91 -3.91 2.68
N GLY A 420 14.68 -3.23 1.82
CA GLY A 420 14.45 -3.27 0.38
C GLY A 420 14.73 -4.64 -0.26
N VAL A 421 15.76 -5.38 0.21
CA VAL A 421 16.00 -6.73 -0.30
C VAL A 421 15.02 -7.74 0.31
N GLY A 422 14.68 -7.59 1.58
CA GLY A 422 13.67 -8.42 2.23
C GLY A 422 12.32 -8.27 1.57
N SER A 423 11.72 -7.10 1.64
CA SER A 423 10.35 -6.86 1.20
C SER A 423 10.18 -7.10 -0.31
N TYR A 424 10.98 -6.46 -1.15
CA TYR A 424 10.86 -6.56 -2.62
C TYR A 424 11.40 -7.87 -3.18
N THR A 425 12.67 -8.19 -2.85
CA THR A 425 13.41 -9.24 -3.55
C THR A 425 13.11 -10.61 -2.98
N LYS A 426 13.29 -10.81 -1.66
CA LYS A 426 13.00 -12.08 -0.99
C LYS A 426 11.50 -12.39 -1.00
N GLY A 427 10.63 -11.36 -0.86
CA GLY A 427 9.18 -11.51 -1.00
C GLY A 427 8.76 -11.99 -2.38
N ALA A 428 9.37 -11.49 -3.46
CA ALA A 428 9.11 -12.01 -4.82
C ALA A 428 9.63 -13.46 -5.00
N ILE A 429 10.81 -13.76 -4.46
CA ILE A 429 11.37 -15.11 -4.49
C ILE A 429 10.50 -16.09 -3.70
N PHE A 430 9.90 -15.67 -2.59
CA PHE A 430 8.94 -16.47 -1.83
C PHE A 430 7.83 -17.01 -2.74
N LEU A 431 7.17 -16.18 -3.52
CA LEU A 431 6.12 -16.63 -4.44
C LEU A 431 6.64 -17.56 -5.54
N MET A 432 7.82 -17.25 -6.09
CA MET A 432 8.42 -18.10 -7.12
C MET A 432 8.76 -19.50 -6.59
N GLN A 433 9.34 -19.58 -5.40
CA GLN A 433 9.65 -20.85 -4.75
C GLN A 433 8.39 -21.60 -4.30
N LEU A 434 7.36 -20.89 -3.85
CA LEU A 434 6.07 -21.50 -3.57
C LEU A 434 5.52 -22.16 -4.83
N GLY A 435 5.54 -21.47 -5.97
CA GLY A 435 5.12 -22.03 -7.25
C GLY A 435 5.93 -23.25 -7.69
N TYR A 436 7.21 -23.31 -7.33
CA TYR A 436 8.03 -24.48 -7.57
C TYR A 436 7.59 -25.70 -6.73
N ILE A 437 7.13 -25.47 -5.49
CA ILE A 437 6.67 -26.52 -4.56
C ILE A 437 5.29 -27.04 -4.92
N ILE A 438 4.33 -26.12 -5.16
CA ILE A 438 2.91 -26.48 -5.35
C ILE A 438 2.51 -26.62 -6.82
N GLY A 439 3.38 -26.23 -7.73
CA GLY A 439 3.12 -26.15 -9.18
C GLY A 439 2.62 -24.76 -9.62
N GLU A 440 3.12 -24.31 -10.77
CA GLU A 440 2.84 -22.96 -11.30
C GLU A 440 1.33 -22.72 -11.52
N GLU A 441 0.61 -23.70 -12.05
CA GLU A 441 -0.83 -23.59 -12.29
C GLU A 441 -1.59 -23.34 -10.99
N LYS A 442 -1.23 -24.07 -9.94
CA LYS A 442 -1.84 -23.93 -8.60
C LYS A 442 -1.49 -22.60 -7.95
N LEU A 443 -0.27 -22.10 -8.14
CA LEU A 443 0.10 -20.77 -7.65
C LEU A 443 -0.82 -19.70 -8.26
N TYR A 444 -0.99 -19.66 -9.58
CA TYR A 444 -1.81 -18.65 -10.21
C TYR A 444 -3.31 -18.81 -9.94
N SER A 445 -3.81 -20.04 -9.83
CA SER A 445 -5.21 -20.24 -9.41
C SER A 445 -5.44 -19.78 -7.97
N GLY A 446 -4.50 -20.07 -7.08
CA GLY A 446 -4.50 -19.61 -5.69
C GLY A 446 -4.42 -18.09 -5.57
N LEU A 447 -3.53 -17.43 -6.32
CA LEU A 447 -3.44 -15.96 -6.34
C LEU A 447 -4.74 -15.31 -6.81
N ARG A 448 -5.39 -15.82 -7.87
CA ARG A 448 -6.71 -15.32 -8.32
C ARG A 448 -7.81 -15.58 -7.28
N ARG A 449 -7.76 -16.72 -6.60
CA ARG A 449 -8.70 -17.05 -5.53
C ARG A 449 -8.51 -16.12 -4.34
N TYR A 450 -7.26 -15.91 -3.90
CA TYR A 450 -6.90 -14.97 -2.84
C TYR A 450 -7.42 -13.56 -3.15
N TYR A 451 -7.14 -13.05 -4.37
CA TYR A 451 -7.68 -11.76 -4.82
C TYR A 451 -9.21 -11.72 -4.76
N ASN A 452 -9.91 -12.74 -5.25
CA ASN A 452 -11.38 -12.71 -5.29
C ASN A 452 -12.04 -12.82 -3.93
N GLU A 453 -11.46 -13.58 -3.00
CA GLU A 453 -12.00 -13.77 -1.65
C GLU A 453 -11.67 -12.59 -0.71
N TRP A 454 -10.53 -11.92 -0.95
CA TRP A 454 -10.00 -10.93 -0.03
C TRP A 454 -9.98 -9.48 -0.55
N LYS A 455 -10.29 -9.22 -1.80
CA LYS A 455 -10.39 -7.82 -2.28
C LYS A 455 -11.38 -7.01 -1.43
N PHE A 456 -11.01 -5.74 -1.15
CA PHE A 456 -11.72 -4.82 -0.25
C PHE A 456 -11.73 -5.25 1.22
N LYS A 457 -10.75 -6.05 1.62
CA LYS A 457 -10.55 -6.49 2.99
C LYS A 457 -9.10 -6.27 3.41
N HIS A 458 -8.80 -6.67 4.65
CA HIS A 458 -7.48 -6.62 5.23
C HIS A 458 -6.97 -8.04 5.52
N PRO A 459 -6.46 -8.76 4.50
CA PRO A 459 -5.89 -10.08 4.73
C PRO A 459 -4.53 -10.01 5.40
N ASP A 460 -4.19 -11.08 6.13
CA ASP A 460 -2.85 -11.32 6.64
C ASP A 460 -2.11 -12.46 5.90
N GLU A 461 -0.92 -12.80 6.35
CA GLU A 461 -0.12 -13.89 5.76
C GLU A 461 -0.78 -15.27 5.91
N TYR A 462 -1.55 -15.47 6.96
CA TYR A 462 -2.25 -16.75 7.20
C TYR A 462 -3.49 -16.89 6.33
N ASP A 463 -4.15 -15.78 5.97
CA ASP A 463 -5.25 -15.78 5.03
C ASP A 463 -4.78 -16.18 3.63
N PHE A 464 -3.62 -15.64 3.21
CA PHE A 464 -2.97 -16.06 1.98
C PHE A 464 -2.60 -17.56 2.03
N LEU A 465 -1.94 -17.99 3.10
CA LEU A 465 -1.49 -19.37 3.26
C LEU A 465 -2.65 -20.36 3.18
N ARG A 466 -3.73 -20.09 3.92
CA ARG A 466 -4.95 -20.92 3.89
C ARG A 466 -5.57 -21.07 2.51
N ILE A 467 -5.51 -20.02 1.68
CA ILE A 467 -5.97 -20.11 0.28
C ILE A 467 -5.08 -21.07 -0.50
N MET A 468 -3.75 -20.98 -0.35
CA MET A 468 -2.81 -21.85 -1.05
C MET A 468 -2.97 -23.30 -0.60
N GLU A 469 -3.13 -23.55 0.69
CA GLU A 469 -3.39 -24.89 1.25
C GLU A 469 -4.69 -25.50 0.72
N LYS A 470 -5.79 -24.75 0.71
CA LYS A 470 -7.07 -25.19 0.15
C LYS A 470 -7.03 -25.45 -1.36
N GLU A 471 -6.14 -24.76 -2.07
CA GLU A 471 -5.98 -24.94 -3.53
C GLU A 471 -5.14 -26.18 -3.87
N THR A 472 -4.31 -26.63 -2.94
CA THR A 472 -3.27 -27.65 -3.18
C THR A 472 -3.45 -28.92 -2.39
N ASP A 473 -4.19 -28.92 -1.29
CA ASP A 473 -4.24 -29.95 -0.24
C ASP A 473 -2.86 -30.24 0.37
N ILE A 474 -1.97 -29.24 0.44
CA ILE A 474 -0.63 -29.31 1.03
C ILE A 474 -0.56 -28.38 2.24
N GLU A 475 -0.08 -28.88 3.37
CA GLU A 475 0.24 -28.07 4.56
C GLU A 475 1.48 -27.22 4.29
N LEU A 476 1.37 -25.89 4.44
CA LEU A 476 2.41 -24.92 4.10
C LEU A 476 2.92 -24.10 5.30
N ASP A 477 2.47 -24.37 6.52
CA ASP A 477 2.92 -23.66 7.72
C ASP A 477 4.46 -23.67 7.85
N TRP A 478 5.11 -24.80 7.58
CA TRP A 478 6.56 -24.93 7.58
C TRP A 478 7.24 -23.99 6.59
N TYR A 479 6.60 -23.76 5.44
CA TYR A 479 7.13 -22.87 4.39
C TYR A 479 7.10 -21.41 4.86
N MET A 480 5.97 -20.99 5.43
CA MET A 480 5.78 -19.67 6.02
C MET A 480 6.78 -19.44 7.17
N ASP A 481 6.88 -20.37 8.08
CA ASP A 481 7.77 -20.26 9.24
C ASP A 481 9.24 -20.08 8.85
N TYR A 482 9.73 -20.88 7.90
CA TYR A 482 11.12 -20.77 7.47
C TYR A 482 11.39 -19.52 6.61
N TRP A 483 10.53 -19.21 5.64
CA TRP A 483 10.77 -18.11 4.72
C TRP A 483 10.51 -16.74 5.32
N VAL A 484 9.48 -16.60 6.12
CA VAL A 484 9.00 -15.31 6.63
C VAL A 484 9.58 -14.99 8.00
N LYS A 485 9.60 -15.96 8.92
CA LYS A 485 10.00 -15.73 10.31
C LYS A 485 11.48 -15.95 10.59
N THR A 486 12.24 -16.45 9.63
CA THR A 486 13.68 -16.73 9.82
C THR A 486 14.52 -16.24 8.64
N THR A 487 15.84 -16.23 8.87
CA THR A 487 16.86 -16.03 7.84
C THR A 487 17.58 -17.35 7.50
N HIS A 488 16.94 -18.48 7.75
CA HIS A 488 17.50 -19.79 7.43
C HIS A 488 17.64 -19.96 5.92
N GLN A 489 18.73 -20.60 5.52
CA GLN A 489 19.05 -20.79 4.11
C GLN A 489 19.03 -22.27 3.76
N ILE A 490 18.59 -22.54 2.53
CA ILE A 490 18.70 -23.88 1.94
C ILE A 490 20.12 -24.02 1.41
N ASP A 491 20.93 -24.84 2.06
CA ASP A 491 22.29 -25.14 1.64
C ASP A 491 22.58 -26.63 1.88
N TYR A 492 22.93 -27.32 0.79
CA TYR A 492 23.24 -28.75 0.80
C TYR A 492 24.54 -29.02 0.07
N SER A 493 25.42 -29.84 0.64
CA SER A 493 26.54 -30.41 -0.10
C SER A 493 26.18 -31.77 -0.67
N LEU A 494 26.74 -32.05 -1.83
CA LEU A 494 26.65 -33.34 -2.49
C LEU A 494 28.04 -33.99 -2.53
N GLU A 495 28.13 -35.24 -2.02
CA GLU A 495 29.31 -36.07 -2.16
C GLU A 495 28.95 -37.26 -3.04
N VAL A 496 29.66 -37.44 -4.14
CA VAL A 496 29.40 -38.49 -5.08
C VAL A 496 30.50 -39.54 -5.00
N PHE A 497 30.10 -40.77 -4.75
CA PHE A 497 31.01 -41.93 -4.69
C PHE A 497 30.63 -42.93 -5.77
N GLU A 498 31.58 -43.29 -6.63
CA GLU A 498 31.39 -44.40 -7.55
C GLU A 498 31.57 -45.73 -6.79
N LYS A 499 30.54 -46.57 -6.77
CA LYS A 499 30.62 -47.90 -6.18
C LYS A 499 31.13 -48.97 -7.17
N ASP A 500 30.68 -48.86 -8.42
CA ASP A 500 31.09 -49.71 -9.53
C ASP A 500 30.72 -49.02 -10.87
N LYS A 501 30.96 -49.69 -12.00
CA LYS A 501 30.70 -49.09 -13.35
C LYS A 501 29.23 -48.77 -13.65
N SER A 502 28.30 -49.22 -12.82
CA SER A 502 26.86 -49.09 -13.01
C SER A 502 26.14 -48.40 -11.85
N THR A 503 26.82 -48.21 -10.71
CA THR A 503 26.20 -47.72 -9.48
C THR A 503 26.96 -46.52 -8.89
N VAL A 504 26.24 -45.41 -8.66
CA VAL A 504 26.73 -44.21 -7.97
C VAL A 504 26.00 -44.09 -6.66
N SER A 505 26.70 -43.81 -5.56
CA SER A 505 26.13 -43.42 -4.28
C SER A 505 26.29 -41.91 -4.12
N ILE A 506 25.21 -41.23 -3.76
CA ILE A 506 25.20 -39.80 -3.50
C ILE A 506 24.84 -39.56 -2.07
N ASN A 507 25.74 -38.93 -1.30
CA ASN A 507 25.44 -38.44 0.02
C ASN A 507 25.01 -36.96 -0.10
N ILE A 508 23.86 -36.65 0.49
CA ILE A 508 23.33 -35.28 0.54
C ILE A 508 23.41 -34.83 2.00
N ASN A 509 24.24 -33.84 2.29
CA ASN A 509 24.39 -33.29 3.62
C ASN A 509 23.78 -31.88 3.68
N ARG A 510 22.88 -31.66 4.65
CA ARG A 510 22.36 -30.32 4.92
C ARG A 510 23.45 -29.51 5.62
N ILE A 511 23.85 -28.36 5.04
CA ILE A 511 24.82 -27.42 5.59
C ILE A 511 24.09 -26.20 6.17
N GLY A 512 23.02 -25.78 5.52
CA GLY A 512 22.18 -24.65 5.96
C GLY A 512 21.51 -24.89 7.32
N LYS A 513 21.23 -23.78 8.03
CA LYS A 513 20.56 -23.78 9.34
C LYS A 513 19.08 -24.06 9.20
#